data_1281f70475e2f7c9005ffa5c963ec758
#
_entry.id   1281f70475e2f7c9005ffa5c963ec758
#
_cell.length_a   1.000
_cell.length_b   1.000
_cell.length_c   1.000
_cell.angle_alpha   90.00
_cell.angle_beta   90.00
_cell.angle_gamma   90.00
#
_symmetry.space_group_name_H-M   'P 1'
#
loop_
_entity.id
_entity.type
_entity.pdbx_description
1 polymer ?
#
loop_
_entity_poly.entity_id
_entity_poly.type
_entity_poly.pdbx_seq_one_letter_code
_entity_poly.pdbx_strand_id
1 'polypeptide(L)'
;MNTGVISRRYAKALLKYVNETGRGEEVYAQVKALLADPDSVPRPLCQDLQKFSALLVKNGRMPYARLILSSFISQYEAQSGIHVAHLKTAVDSPALKEKLRDFVRNTVDGTVHFEEEVDPALIGGFVLEVDGNRLDASVSRQLDDIRHQLIEKNKRIV
;
A
#
# COMPACT_ATOMS: atom_id res chain seq x y z
N MET A 1 18.86 17.66 -0.36
CA MET A 1 18.62 16.82 -1.56
C MET A 1 17.29 16.13 -1.39
N ASN A 2 16.44 16.16 -2.42
CA ASN A 2 15.07 15.61 -2.30
C ASN A 2 15.10 14.07 -2.39
N THR A 3 15.05 13.41 -1.25
CA THR A 3 15.15 11.95 -1.07
C THR A 3 14.11 11.19 -1.90
N GLY A 4 12.91 11.76 -2.06
CA GLY A 4 11.84 11.17 -2.85
C GLY A 4 12.13 11.11 -4.35
N VAL A 5 12.82 12.11 -4.89
CA VAL A 5 13.22 12.11 -6.31
C VAL A 5 14.27 11.03 -6.58
N ILE A 6 15.22 10.88 -5.66
CA ILE A 6 16.26 9.84 -5.77
C ILE A 6 15.60 8.45 -5.73
N SER A 7 14.74 8.22 -4.75
CA SER A 7 14.06 6.94 -4.59
C SER A 7 13.27 6.55 -5.84
N ARG A 8 12.50 7.48 -6.41
CA ARG A 8 11.75 7.25 -7.67
C ARG A 8 12.65 6.91 -8.85
N ARG A 9 13.81 7.58 -8.98
CA ARG A 9 14.75 7.32 -10.10
C ARG A 9 15.37 5.92 -10.01
N TYR A 10 15.82 5.50 -8.81
CA TYR A 10 16.36 4.16 -8.61
C TYR A 10 15.29 3.08 -8.77
N ALA A 11 14.07 3.32 -8.25
CA ALA A 11 12.93 2.43 -8.43
C ALA A 11 12.58 2.25 -9.91
N LYS A 12 12.54 3.35 -10.68
CA LYS A 12 12.29 3.30 -12.14
C LYS A 12 13.38 2.54 -12.89
N ALA A 13 14.64 2.68 -12.48
CA ALA A 13 15.75 1.95 -13.08
C ALA A 13 15.65 0.44 -12.81
N LEU A 14 15.31 0.05 -11.57
CA LEU A 14 15.06 -1.35 -11.22
C LEU A 14 13.89 -1.90 -12.01
N LEU A 15 12.78 -1.16 -12.08
CA LEU A 15 11.58 -1.55 -12.82
C LEU A 15 11.88 -1.81 -14.30
N LYS A 16 12.63 -0.91 -14.94
CA LYS A 16 13.03 -1.08 -16.34
C LYS A 16 13.89 -2.33 -16.52
N TYR A 17 14.89 -2.52 -15.66
CA TYR A 17 15.76 -3.69 -15.69
C TYR A 17 15.00 -5.00 -15.53
N VAL A 18 14.07 -5.04 -14.58
CA VAL A 18 13.25 -6.22 -14.29
C VAL A 18 12.29 -6.55 -15.45
N ASN A 19 11.75 -5.54 -16.11
CA ASN A 19 10.91 -5.71 -17.30
C ASN A 19 11.73 -6.29 -18.47
N GLU A 20 12.97 -5.83 -18.68
CA GLU A 20 13.87 -6.34 -19.71
C GLU A 20 14.30 -7.80 -19.46
N THR A 21 14.44 -8.19 -18.17
CA THR A 21 14.81 -9.57 -17.80
C THR A 21 13.62 -10.53 -17.70
N GLY A 22 12.39 -10.02 -17.72
CA GLY A 22 11.16 -10.81 -17.59
C GLY A 22 10.93 -11.44 -16.20
N ARG A 23 11.66 -10.99 -15.17
CA ARG A 23 11.59 -11.53 -13.79
C ARG A 23 10.89 -10.59 -12.81
N GLY A 24 9.93 -9.82 -13.31
CA GLY A 24 9.19 -8.82 -12.54
C GLY A 24 8.50 -9.37 -11.32
N GLU A 25 7.78 -10.44 -11.51
CA GLU A 25 6.97 -11.06 -10.46
C GLU A 25 7.82 -11.63 -9.32
N GLU A 26 8.94 -12.29 -9.65
CA GLU A 26 9.87 -12.83 -8.64
C GLU A 26 10.48 -11.70 -7.79
N VAL A 27 10.97 -10.65 -8.44
CA VAL A 27 11.57 -9.49 -7.75
C VAL A 27 10.51 -8.77 -6.92
N TYR A 28 9.30 -8.57 -7.46
CA TYR A 28 8.19 -7.96 -6.74
C TYR A 28 7.83 -8.73 -5.46
N ALA A 29 7.66 -10.06 -5.55
CA ALA A 29 7.34 -10.90 -4.40
C ALA A 29 8.42 -10.83 -3.32
N GLN A 30 9.69 -10.90 -3.71
CA GLN A 30 10.80 -10.81 -2.75
C GLN A 30 10.92 -9.43 -2.11
N VAL A 31 10.72 -8.36 -2.88
CA VAL A 31 10.74 -6.98 -2.33
C VAL A 31 9.58 -6.76 -1.37
N LYS A 32 8.39 -7.25 -1.69
CA LYS A 32 7.21 -7.16 -0.81
C LYS A 32 7.45 -7.89 0.52
N ALA A 33 7.99 -9.10 0.47
CA ALA A 33 8.37 -9.86 1.65
C ALA A 33 9.46 -9.14 2.49
N LEU A 34 10.46 -8.56 1.82
CA LEU A 34 11.56 -7.82 2.46
C LEU A 34 11.11 -6.55 3.18
N LEU A 35 10.08 -5.90 2.65
CA LEU A 35 9.50 -4.70 3.28
C LEU A 35 8.59 -5.06 4.47
N ALA A 36 7.92 -6.21 4.42
CA ALA A 36 7.07 -6.70 5.51
C ALA A 36 7.91 -7.22 6.68
N ASP A 37 8.83 -8.15 6.41
CA ASP A 37 9.72 -8.72 7.41
C ASP A 37 11.09 -9.07 6.78
N PRO A 38 12.13 -8.25 7.04
CA PRO A 38 13.46 -8.45 6.47
C PRO A 38 14.14 -9.76 6.87
N ASP A 39 13.74 -10.33 8.01
CA ASP A 39 14.35 -11.55 8.55
C ASP A 39 13.69 -12.84 8.03
N SER A 40 12.47 -12.75 7.52
CA SER A 40 11.71 -13.88 6.96
C SER A 40 12.08 -14.25 5.52
N VAL A 41 12.82 -13.38 4.82
CA VAL A 41 13.16 -13.60 3.41
C VAL A 41 14.30 -14.60 3.28
N PRO A 42 14.14 -15.68 2.49
CA PRO A 42 15.19 -16.66 2.26
C PRO A 42 16.41 -15.98 1.60
N ARG A 43 17.60 -16.27 2.12
CA ARG A 43 18.88 -15.84 1.54
C ARG A 43 19.54 -17.01 0.84
N PRO A 44 20.14 -16.80 -0.34
CA PRO A 44 20.41 -15.53 -1.02
C PRO A 44 19.19 -14.93 -1.75
N LEU A 45 19.13 -13.60 -1.81
CA LEU A 45 18.15 -12.89 -2.63
C LEU A 45 18.34 -13.24 -4.11
N CYS A 46 17.31 -13.01 -4.94
CA CYS A 46 17.44 -13.19 -6.39
C CYS A 46 18.60 -12.35 -6.96
N GLN A 47 19.18 -12.83 -8.06
CA GLN A 47 20.39 -12.21 -8.64
C GLN A 47 20.20 -10.72 -8.94
N ASP A 48 19.00 -10.33 -9.34
CA ASP A 48 18.68 -8.96 -9.70
C ASP A 48 18.70 -8.02 -8.48
N LEU A 49 18.16 -8.47 -7.36
CA LEU A 49 18.23 -7.73 -6.10
C LEU A 49 19.65 -7.69 -5.53
N GLN A 50 20.45 -8.76 -5.70
CA GLN A 50 21.84 -8.75 -5.30
C GLN A 50 22.64 -7.71 -6.09
N LYS A 51 22.51 -7.68 -7.42
CA LYS A 51 23.14 -6.68 -8.28
C LYS A 51 22.68 -5.26 -7.94
N PHE A 52 21.39 -5.11 -7.69
CA PHE A 52 20.82 -3.82 -7.32
C PHE A 52 21.31 -3.34 -5.95
N SER A 53 21.39 -4.23 -4.96
CA SER A 53 21.93 -3.89 -3.64
C SER A 53 23.41 -3.48 -3.71
N ALA A 54 24.21 -4.20 -4.51
CA ALA A 54 25.61 -3.83 -4.75
C ALA A 54 25.74 -2.45 -5.40
N LEU A 55 24.84 -2.10 -6.34
CA LEU A 55 24.78 -0.76 -6.94
C LEU A 55 24.42 0.31 -5.90
N LEU A 56 23.48 0.04 -5.00
CA LEU A 56 23.12 0.97 -3.92
C LEU A 56 24.28 1.20 -2.95
N VAL A 57 25.03 0.15 -2.60
CA VAL A 57 26.25 0.24 -1.77
C VAL A 57 27.28 1.10 -2.46
N LYS A 58 27.61 0.79 -3.74
CA LYS A 58 28.58 1.53 -4.54
C LYS A 58 28.28 3.04 -4.61
N ASN A 59 27.00 3.38 -4.69
CA ASN A 59 26.54 4.77 -4.80
C ASN A 59 26.28 5.43 -3.44
N GLY A 60 26.51 4.75 -2.30
CA GLY A 60 26.22 5.27 -0.96
C GLY A 60 24.73 5.50 -0.70
N ARG A 61 23.84 4.70 -1.33
CA ARG A 61 22.38 4.86 -1.25
C ARG A 61 21.67 3.79 -0.40
N MET A 62 22.43 2.92 0.25
CA MET A 62 21.85 1.90 1.16
C MET A 62 20.92 2.47 2.25
N PRO A 63 21.20 3.63 2.88
CA PRO A 63 20.27 4.20 3.88
C PRO A 63 18.87 4.49 3.33
N TYR A 64 18.73 4.64 2.01
CA TYR A 64 17.47 4.90 1.33
C TYR A 64 16.85 3.66 0.71
N ALA A 65 17.43 2.47 0.91
CA ALA A 65 16.99 1.22 0.28
C ALA A 65 15.51 0.95 0.52
N ARG A 66 15.01 1.11 1.75
CA ARG A 66 13.59 0.90 2.07
C ARG A 66 12.67 1.82 1.26
N LEU A 67 13.01 3.11 1.14
CA LEU A 67 12.22 4.07 0.34
C LEU A 67 12.28 3.77 -1.15
N ILE A 68 13.43 3.30 -1.64
CA ILE A 68 13.62 2.91 -3.04
C ILE A 68 12.78 1.68 -3.36
N LEU A 69 12.83 0.66 -2.51
CA LEU A 69 12.07 -0.57 -2.68
C LEU A 69 10.55 -0.35 -2.56
N SER A 70 10.11 0.49 -1.62
CA SER A 70 8.70 0.90 -1.52
C SER A 70 8.23 1.64 -2.78
N SER A 71 9.06 2.56 -3.30
CA SER A 71 8.77 3.25 -4.56
C SER A 71 8.76 2.31 -5.77
N PHE A 72 9.56 1.23 -5.76
CA PHE A 72 9.53 0.19 -6.78
C PHE A 72 8.21 -0.58 -6.76
N ILE A 73 7.75 -1.01 -5.57
CA ILE A 73 6.45 -1.70 -5.42
C ILE A 73 5.33 -0.85 -6.03
N SER A 74 5.21 0.42 -5.61
CA SER A 74 4.15 1.31 -6.12
C SER A 74 4.21 1.51 -7.64
N GLN A 75 5.42 1.61 -8.23
CA GLN A 75 5.56 1.77 -9.67
C GLN A 75 5.28 0.47 -10.44
N TYR A 76 5.66 -0.68 -9.87
CA TYR A 76 5.38 -2.00 -10.45
C TYR A 76 3.88 -2.28 -10.45
N GLU A 77 3.20 -2.06 -9.33
CA GLU A 77 1.75 -2.22 -9.18
C GLU A 77 0.99 -1.33 -10.19
N ALA A 78 1.34 -0.05 -10.26
CA ALA A 78 0.75 0.88 -11.22
C ALA A 78 0.95 0.47 -12.69
N GLN A 79 2.11 -0.12 -13.03
CA GLN A 79 2.39 -0.57 -14.40
C GLN A 79 1.70 -1.90 -14.73
N SER A 80 1.59 -2.79 -13.75
CA SER A 80 1.02 -4.14 -13.92
C SER A 80 -0.51 -4.17 -13.79
N GLY A 81 -1.15 -3.03 -13.55
CA GLY A 81 -2.60 -2.97 -13.27
C GLY A 81 -2.98 -3.74 -12.00
N ILE A 82 -2.06 -3.79 -11.06
CA ILE A 82 -2.30 -4.40 -9.74
C ILE A 82 -2.74 -3.29 -8.80
N HIS A 83 -3.95 -3.40 -8.29
CA HIS A 83 -4.52 -2.48 -7.31
C HIS A 83 -4.47 -3.09 -5.92
N VAL A 84 -4.08 -2.33 -4.92
CA VAL A 84 -4.09 -2.77 -3.52
C VAL A 84 -5.26 -2.11 -2.82
N ALA A 85 -6.16 -2.94 -2.30
CA ALA A 85 -7.31 -2.51 -1.53
C ALA A 85 -7.09 -2.82 -0.04
N HIS A 86 -6.92 -1.78 0.78
CA HIS A 86 -6.86 -1.91 2.23
C HIS A 86 -8.26 -1.80 2.80
N LEU A 87 -8.73 -2.87 3.43
CA LEU A 87 -10.04 -2.95 4.05
C LEU A 87 -9.90 -3.10 5.56
N LYS A 88 -10.35 -2.08 6.30
CA LYS A 88 -10.48 -2.14 7.76
C LYS A 88 -11.95 -2.28 8.13
N THR A 89 -12.27 -3.25 8.98
CA THR A 89 -13.63 -3.48 9.47
C THR A 89 -13.65 -3.48 10.99
N ALA A 90 -14.72 -2.98 11.59
CA ALA A 90 -14.84 -2.97 13.05
C ALA A 90 -14.96 -4.38 13.66
N VAL A 91 -15.58 -5.29 12.92
CA VAL A 91 -15.75 -6.71 13.29
C VAL A 91 -15.46 -7.60 12.09
N ASP A 92 -15.03 -8.81 12.35
CA ASP A 92 -14.83 -9.78 11.28
C ASP A 92 -16.18 -10.28 10.74
N SER A 93 -16.58 -9.74 9.60
CA SER A 93 -17.83 -10.10 8.92
C SER A 93 -17.53 -10.59 7.49
N PRO A 94 -17.47 -11.91 7.26
CA PRO A 94 -17.17 -12.47 5.95
C PRO A 94 -18.14 -11.97 4.86
N ALA A 95 -19.43 -11.86 5.16
CA ALA A 95 -20.43 -11.39 4.21
C ALA A 95 -20.24 -9.92 3.79
N LEU A 96 -19.79 -9.06 4.70
CA LEU A 96 -19.46 -7.66 4.38
C LEU A 96 -18.21 -7.59 3.53
N LYS A 97 -17.17 -8.34 3.90
CA LYS A 97 -15.91 -8.40 3.17
C LYS A 97 -16.10 -8.87 1.73
N GLU A 98 -16.92 -9.91 1.53
CA GLU A 98 -17.22 -10.43 0.18
C GLU A 98 -17.93 -9.38 -0.69
N LYS A 99 -18.95 -8.71 -0.17
CA LYS A 99 -19.64 -7.63 -0.88
C LYS A 99 -18.70 -6.48 -1.26
N LEU A 100 -17.79 -6.10 -0.37
CA LEU A 100 -16.83 -5.03 -0.63
C LEU A 100 -15.77 -5.46 -1.65
N ARG A 101 -15.35 -6.72 -1.61
CA ARG A 101 -14.46 -7.29 -2.65
C ARG A 101 -15.11 -7.25 -4.02
N ASP A 102 -16.37 -7.68 -4.12
CA ASP A 102 -17.12 -7.65 -5.38
C ASP A 102 -17.33 -6.22 -5.88
N PHE A 103 -17.65 -5.29 -4.98
CA PHE A 103 -17.77 -3.87 -5.33
C PHE A 103 -16.46 -3.32 -5.92
N VAL A 104 -15.33 -3.57 -5.28
CA VAL A 104 -14.02 -3.09 -5.76
C VAL A 104 -13.65 -3.73 -7.10
N ARG A 105 -13.84 -5.05 -7.25
CA ARG A 105 -13.57 -5.78 -8.51
C ARG A 105 -14.40 -5.28 -9.67
N ASN A 106 -15.63 -4.84 -9.42
CA ASN A 106 -16.51 -4.31 -10.45
C ASN A 106 -16.23 -2.83 -10.78
N THR A 107 -15.49 -2.13 -9.91
CA THR A 107 -15.22 -0.70 -10.05
C THR A 107 -13.84 -0.44 -10.65
N VAL A 108 -12.90 -1.33 -10.41
CA VAL A 108 -11.49 -1.17 -10.79
C VAL A 108 -11.13 -2.22 -11.85
N ASP A 109 -10.56 -1.74 -12.97
CA ASP A 109 -10.07 -2.61 -14.03
C ASP A 109 -8.69 -3.14 -13.68
N GLY A 110 -8.54 -4.47 -13.48
CA GLY A 110 -7.26 -5.10 -13.19
C GLY A 110 -7.33 -6.14 -12.07
N THR A 111 -6.17 -6.51 -11.56
CA THR A 111 -6.05 -7.46 -10.46
C THR A 111 -6.06 -6.72 -9.14
N VAL A 112 -7.00 -7.05 -8.25
CA VAL A 112 -7.09 -6.42 -6.93
C VAL A 112 -6.58 -7.36 -5.84
N HIS A 113 -5.56 -6.91 -5.11
CA HIS A 113 -5.08 -7.56 -3.89
C HIS A 113 -5.72 -6.91 -2.67
N PHE A 114 -6.37 -7.71 -1.83
CA PHE A 114 -7.01 -7.23 -0.60
C PHE A 114 -6.10 -7.46 0.60
N GLU A 115 -5.84 -6.39 1.34
CA GLU A 115 -5.23 -6.41 2.66
C GLU A 115 -6.29 -6.08 3.69
N GLU A 116 -6.60 -7.03 4.57
CA GLU A 116 -7.73 -6.92 5.50
C GLU A 116 -7.23 -6.81 6.93
N GLU A 117 -7.82 -5.89 7.67
CA GLU A 117 -7.53 -5.65 9.07
C GLU A 117 -8.83 -5.48 9.85
N VAL A 118 -8.88 -6.03 11.07
CA VAL A 118 -9.99 -5.78 11.99
C VAL A 118 -9.54 -4.73 13.00
N ASP A 119 -10.22 -3.58 13.01
CA ASP A 119 -9.94 -2.46 13.91
C ASP A 119 -11.19 -2.11 14.74
N PRO A 120 -11.26 -2.57 16.00
CA PRO A 120 -12.39 -2.27 16.89
C PRO A 120 -12.58 -0.77 17.19
N ALA A 121 -11.56 0.06 16.97
CA ALA A 121 -11.66 1.51 17.19
C ALA A 121 -12.63 2.20 16.23
N LEU A 122 -12.99 1.54 15.13
CA LEU A 122 -14.03 2.03 14.21
C LEU A 122 -15.44 2.00 14.82
N ILE A 123 -15.65 1.28 15.93
CA ILE A 123 -16.94 1.06 16.64
C ILE A 123 -17.93 0.27 15.77
N GLY A 124 -17.99 0.54 14.46
CA GLY A 124 -18.83 -0.10 13.47
C GLY A 124 -18.49 0.36 12.06
N GLY A 125 -19.00 -0.34 11.05
CA GLY A 125 -18.76 -0.02 9.66
C GLY A 125 -17.39 -0.46 9.15
N PHE A 126 -16.86 0.27 8.15
CA PHE A 126 -15.60 -0.07 7.49
C PHE A 126 -14.88 1.18 6.96
N VAL A 127 -13.60 1.01 6.71
CA VAL A 127 -12.76 1.93 5.92
C VAL A 127 -12.17 1.14 4.76
N LEU A 128 -12.39 1.62 3.55
CA LEU A 128 -11.83 1.06 2.32
C LEU A 128 -10.91 2.08 1.68
N GLU A 129 -9.68 1.68 1.38
CA GLU A 129 -8.73 2.50 0.65
C GLU A 129 -8.23 1.73 -0.58
N VAL A 130 -8.36 2.30 -1.76
CA VAL A 130 -7.90 1.73 -3.03
C VAL A 130 -7.10 2.80 -3.77
N ASP A 131 -5.84 2.53 -4.08
CA ASP A 131 -4.94 3.43 -4.82
C ASP A 131 -4.90 4.87 -4.27
N GLY A 132 -4.94 5.00 -2.94
CA GLY A 132 -4.95 6.30 -2.26
C GLY A 132 -6.31 6.99 -2.19
N ASN A 133 -7.35 6.41 -2.77
CA ASN A 133 -8.73 6.86 -2.59
C ASN A 133 -9.34 6.18 -1.37
N ARG A 134 -9.71 6.97 -0.37
CA ARG A 134 -10.24 6.46 0.90
C ARG A 134 -11.74 6.72 1.03
N LEU A 135 -12.49 5.65 1.25
CA LEU A 135 -13.89 5.66 1.64
C LEU A 135 -13.99 5.26 3.12
N ASP A 136 -14.38 6.19 3.96
CA ASP A 136 -14.55 5.97 5.39
C ASP A 136 -16.05 5.97 5.73
N ALA A 137 -16.60 4.80 5.93
CA ALA A 137 -17.98 4.55 6.35
C ALA A 137 -18.03 4.03 7.80
N SER A 138 -17.10 4.44 8.65
CA SER A 138 -17.06 4.07 10.06
C SER A 138 -18.09 4.82 10.89
N VAL A 139 -18.61 4.17 11.91
CA VAL A 139 -19.50 4.79 12.91
C VAL A 139 -18.75 5.84 13.71
N SER A 140 -17.46 5.61 14.00
CA SER A 140 -16.58 6.57 14.69
C SER A 140 -16.58 7.92 13.97
N ARG A 141 -16.38 7.93 12.66
CA ARG A 141 -16.42 9.17 11.86
C ARG A 141 -17.79 9.84 11.90
N GLN A 142 -18.87 9.07 11.77
CA GLN A 142 -20.24 9.63 11.82
C GLN A 142 -20.52 10.30 13.16
N LEU A 143 -20.06 9.71 14.27
CA LEU A 143 -20.19 10.31 15.60
C LEU A 143 -19.38 11.59 15.74
N ASP A 144 -18.16 11.64 15.21
CA ASP A 144 -17.34 12.84 15.21
C ASP A 144 -17.97 13.97 14.37
N ASP A 145 -18.51 13.66 13.22
CA ASP A 145 -19.21 14.63 12.37
C ASP A 145 -20.44 15.21 13.09
N ILE A 146 -21.23 14.38 13.75
CA ILE A 146 -22.39 14.81 14.58
C ILE A 146 -21.92 15.71 15.73
N ARG A 147 -20.85 15.31 16.43
CA ARG A 147 -20.28 16.10 17.54
C ARG A 147 -19.85 17.48 17.07
N HIS A 148 -19.16 17.56 15.93
CA HIS A 148 -18.76 18.84 15.36
C HIS A 148 -19.94 19.72 14.99
N GLN A 149 -20.97 19.15 14.36
CA GLN A 149 -22.20 19.88 14.00
C GLN A 149 -22.92 20.43 15.25
N LEU A 150 -22.98 19.66 16.34
CA LEU A 150 -23.59 20.10 17.59
C LEU A 150 -22.80 21.25 18.23
N ILE A 151 -21.46 21.18 18.25
CA ILE A 151 -20.59 22.22 18.78
C ILE A 151 -20.76 23.52 17.98
N GLU A 152 -20.78 23.45 16.65
CA GLU A 152 -20.97 24.61 15.79
C GLU A 152 -22.35 25.25 15.98
N LYS A 153 -23.41 24.45 16.08
CA LYS A 153 -24.76 24.98 16.36
C LYS A 153 -24.84 25.66 17.70
N ASN A 154 -24.21 25.11 18.76
CA ASN A 154 -24.21 25.72 20.10
C ASN A 154 -23.40 27.01 20.13
N LYS A 155 -22.34 27.18 19.33
CA LYS A 155 -21.60 28.44 19.22
C LYS A 155 -22.39 29.60 18.57
N ARG A 156 -23.46 29.29 17.84
CA ARG A 156 -24.33 30.29 17.19
C ARG A 156 -25.50 30.75 18.08
N ILE A 157 -25.64 30.19 19.26
CA ILE A 157 -26.75 30.51 20.20
C ILE A 157 -26.29 31.42 21.33
N VAL A 158 -25.00 31.83 21.37
CA VAL A 158 -24.44 32.78 22.35
C VAL A 158 -24.17 34.11 21.69
#